data_64f56479ae8a8e47cbf5612d63b80990
#
_entry.id   64f56479ae8a8e47cbf5612d63b80990
#
_cell.length_a   1.000
_cell.length_b   1.000
_cell.length_c   1.000
_cell.angle_alpha   90.00
_cell.angle_beta   90.00
_cell.angle_gamma   90.00
#
_symmetry.space_group_name_H-M   'P 1'
#
loop_
_entity.id
_entity.type
_entity.pdbx_description
1 polymer ?
#
loop_
_entity_poly.entity_id
_entity_poly.type
_entity_poly.pdbx_seq_one_letter_code
_entity_poly.pdbx_strand_id
1 'polypeptide(L)'
;IKNKEIKFIDISENFIESYELDISKIMFDLICFWSFRNAPLRIDTLKIVSLKKYLLEIFVEKLSKNDIKDVKMLIILDFIRVLDYTKKSDDIKLLKKKLKHFYDNINNPLRW
;
A
#
# COMPACT_ATOMS: atom_id res chain seq x y z
N ILE A 1 10.16 -27.33 13.60
CA ILE A 1 9.87 -26.92 12.70
C ILE A 1 9.19 -25.89 12.80
N LYS A 2 8.33 -26.09 13.05
CA LYS A 2 7.53 -25.08 13.19
C LYS A 2 8.07 -24.05 14.10
N ASN A 3 8.91 -24.38 15.02
CA ASN A 3 9.42 -23.40 15.94
C ASN A 3 10.31 -22.35 15.31
N LYS A 4 11.11 -22.70 14.33
CA LYS A 4 11.97 -21.74 13.75
C LYS A 4 11.27 -20.82 12.87
N GLU A 5 10.44 -21.34 12.04
CA GLU A 5 9.69 -20.52 11.16
C GLU A 5 8.73 -19.66 11.89
N ILE A 6 8.17 -20.21 12.94
CA ILE A 6 7.26 -19.48 13.75
C ILE A 6 7.94 -18.36 14.46
N LYS A 7 9.19 -18.53 14.89
CA LYS A 7 9.87 -17.46 15.49
C LYS A 7 10.05 -16.31 14.59
N PHE A 8 10.39 -16.58 13.37
CA PHE A 8 10.57 -15.52 12.42
C PHE A 8 9.26 -14.81 12.16
N ILE A 9 8.20 -15.55 12.07
CA ILE A 9 6.88 -15.01 11.88
C ILE A 9 6.42 -14.25 13.10
N ASP A 10 6.73 -14.76 14.27
CA ASP A 10 6.37 -14.15 15.52
C ASP A 10 6.97 -12.76 15.67
N ILE A 11 8.16 -12.55 15.20
CA ILE A 11 8.76 -11.24 15.25
C ILE A 11 7.92 -10.26 14.44
N SER A 12 7.46 -10.68 13.27
CA SER A 12 6.61 -9.84 12.47
C SER A 12 5.28 -9.59 13.14
N GLU A 13 4.71 -10.62 13.72
CA GLU A 13 3.42 -10.51 14.36
C GLU A 13 3.45 -9.67 15.62
N ASN A 14 4.58 -9.65 16.30
CA ASN A 14 4.72 -8.84 17.50
C ASN A 14 4.77 -7.36 17.20
N PHE A 15 5.22 -6.98 16.02
CA PHE A 15 5.32 -5.58 15.66
C PHE A 15 4.18 -5.13 14.77
N ILE A 16 3.79 -5.96 13.83
CA ILE A 16 2.82 -5.59 12.80
C ILE A 16 1.97 -6.80 12.50
N GLU A 17 0.67 -6.61 12.57
CA GLU A 17 -0.24 -7.67 12.21
C GLU A 17 -0.09 -8.03 10.74
N SER A 18 -0.13 -9.33 10.42
CA SER A 18 0.09 -9.75 9.04
C SER A 18 -0.97 -9.22 8.09
N TYR A 19 -2.20 -9.05 8.54
CA TYR A 19 -3.23 -8.49 7.68
C TYR A 19 -2.94 -7.02 7.33
N GLU A 20 -2.31 -6.27 8.22
CA GLU A 20 -1.94 -4.89 7.94
C GLU A 20 -0.87 -4.84 6.85
N LEU A 21 0.06 -5.78 6.86
CA LEU A 21 1.06 -5.88 5.80
C LEU A 21 0.41 -6.18 4.46
N ASP A 22 -0.54 -7.11 4.45
CA ASP A 22 -1.23 -7.48 3.23
C ASP A 22 -2.05 -6.32 2.69
N ILE A 23 -2.76 -5.62 3.56
CA ILE A 23 -3.54 -4.45 3.16
C ILE A 23 -2.62 -3.38 2.58
N SER A 24 -1.48 -3.13 3.22
CA SER A 24 -0.57 -2.09 2.75
C SER A 24 -0.04 -2.40 1.36
N LYS A 25 0.28 -3.66 1.08
CA LYS A 25 0.78 -4.05 -0.23
C LYS A 25 -0.28 -3.90 -1.31
N ILE A 26 -1.49 -4.34 -1.02
CA ILE A 26 -2.60 -4.21 -1.95
C ILE A 26 -2.89 -2.74 -2.23
N MET A 27 -2.95 -1.94 -1.19
CA MET A 27 -3.25 -0.52 -1.34
C MET A 27 -2.13 0.23 -2.04
N PHE A 28 -0.88 -0.10 -1.76
CA PHE A 28 0.25 0.49 -2.46
C PHE A 28 0.11 0.26 -3.96
N ASP A 29 -0.19 -0.98 -4.35
CA ASP A 29 -0.31 -1.32 -5.76
C ASP A 29 -1.48 -0.57 -6.41
N LEU A 30 -2.59 -0.43 -5.71
CA LEU A 30 -3.76 0.28 -6.22
C LEU A 30 -3.54 1.79 -6.27
N ILE A 31 -2.81 2.35 -5.31
CA ILE A 31 -2.51 3.78 -5.28
C ILE A 31 -1.58 4.16 -6.43
N CYS A 32 -0.57 3.34 -6.67
CA CYS A 32 0.44 3.62 -7.68
C CYS A 32 0.13 3.02 -9.05
N PHE A 33 -0.83 2.12 -9.11
CA PHE A 33 -1.07 1.29 -10.30
C PHE A 33 0.21 0.56 -10.68
N TRP A 34 0.99 0.15 -9.68
CA TRP A 34 2.35 -0.32 -9.91
C TRP A 34 2.42 -1.55 -10.80
N SER A 35 1.61 -2.55 -10.51
CA SER A 35 1.56 -3.77 -11.33
C SER A 35 0.99 -3.49 -12.72
N PHE A 36 0.28 -2.39 -12.89
CA PHE A 36 -0.42 -2.08 -14.13
C PHE A 36 0.15 -0.83 -14.81
N ARG A 37 1.30 -0.33 -14.37
CA ARG A 37 1.83 0.93 -14.88
C ARG A 37 2.14 0.92 -16.37
N ASN A 38 2.38 -0.28 -16.91
CA ASN A 38 2.62 -0.44 -18.34
C ASN A 38 1.40 -0.96 -19.09
N ALA A 39 0.27 -1.10 -18.41
CA ALA A 39 -0.92 -1.61 -19.05
C ALA A 39 -1.60 -0.49 -19.81
N PRO A 40 -1.89 -0.68 -21.07
CA PRO A 40 -2.44 0.39 -21.89
C PRO A 40 -3.95 0.52 -21.81
N LEU A 41 -4.64 -0.42 -21.18
CA LEU A 41 -6.08 -0.49 -21.28
C LEU A 41 -6.79 0.37 -20.26
N ARG A 42 -7.59 1.31 -20.78
CA ARG A 42 -8.35 2.23 -20.00
C ARG A 42 -9.40 1.57 -19.12
N ILE A 43 -9.97 0.47 -19.59
CA ILE A 43 -10.96 -0.29 -18.85
C ILE A 43 -10.37 -0.85 -17.57
N ASP A 44 -9.14 -1.34 -17.65
CA ASP A 44 -8.45 -1.88 -16.47
C ASP A 44 -8.20 -0.80 -15.45
N THR A 45 -7.86 0.40 -15.89
CA THR A 45 -7.66 1.54 -15.00
C THR A 45 -8.94 1.87 -14.25
N LEU A 46 -10.08 1.87 -14.94
CA LEU A 46 -11.37 2.14 -14.29
C LEU A 46 -11.71 1.08 -13.25
N LYS A 47 -11.43 -0.19 -13.57
CA LYS A 47 -11.65 -1.27 -12.62
C LYS A 47 -10.78 -1.12 -11.37
N ILE A 48 -9.53 -0.73 -11.55
CA ILE A 48 -8.61 -0.52 -10.44
C ILE A 48 -9.08 0.63 -9.55
N VAL A 49 -9.51 1.73 -10.15
CA VAL A 49 -10.02 2.87 -9.39
C VAL A 49 -11.26 2.47 -8.59
N SER A 50 -12.17 1.71 -9.20
CA SER A 50 -13.37 1.24 -8.52
C SER A 50 -13.04 0.30 -7.38
N LEU A 51 -12.11 -0.60 -7.60
CA LEU A 51 -11.68 -1.54 -6.58
C LEU A 51 -11.03 -0.81 -5.40
N LYS A 52 -10.18 0.16 -5.69
CA LYS A 52 -9.54 0.97 -4.66
C LYS A 52 -10.58 1.66 -3.80
N LYS A 53 -11.57 2.27 -4.43
CA LYS A 53 -12.61 2.98 -3.72
C LYS A 53 -13.41 2.04 -2.82
N TYR A 54 -13.76 0.88 -3.33
CA TYR A 54 -14.51 -0.13 -2.60
C TYR A 54 -13.73 -0.63 -1.38
N LEU A 55 -12.46 -0.96 -1.58
CA LEU A 55 -11.61 -1.42 -0.49
C LEU A 55 -11.40 -0.34 0.55
N LEU A 56 -11.23 0.90 0.12
CA LEU A 56 -11.08 2.01 1.04
C LEU A 56 -12.30 2.17 1.94
N GLU A 57 -13.48 2.06 1.38
CA GLU A 57 -14.71 2.14 2.16
C GLU A 57 -14.77 1.04 3.22
N ILE A 58 -14.40 -0.18 2.84
CA ILE A 58 -14.36 -1.30 3.77
C ILE A 58 -13.35 -1.06 4.87
N PHE A 59 -12.16 -0.62 4.53
CA PHE A 59 -11.09 -0.43 5.50
C PHE A 59 -11.42 0.69 6.49
N VAL A 60 -11.99 1.78 6.02
CA VAL A 60 -12.38 2.88 6.90
C VAL A 60 -13.46 2.43 7.89
N GLU A 61 -14.34 1.56 7.44
CA GLU A 61 -15.39 1.04 8.31
C GLU A 61 -14.89 0.02 9.31
N LYS A 62 -14.00 -0.87 8.88
CA LYS A 62 -13.57 -2.02 9.68
C LYS A 62 -12.33 -1.79 10.54
N LEU A 63 -11.46 -0.90 10.13
CA LEU A 63 -10.21 -0.68 10.85
C LEU A 63 -10.34 0.46 11.84
N SER A 64 -9.64 0.34 12.96
CA SER A 64 -9.55 1.44 13.93
C SER A 64 -8.69 2.55 13.33
N LYS A 65 -8.75 3.74 13.92
CA LYS A 65 -7.91 4.86 13.48
C LYS A 65 -6.43 4.53 13.58
N ASN A 66 -6.05 3.81 14.63
CA ASN A 66 -4.66 3.41 14.80
C ASN A 66 -4.23 2.41 13.73
N ASP A 67 -5.10 1.46 13.39
CA ASP A 67 -4.80 0.49 12.35
C ASP A 67 -4.65 1.17 10.99
N ILE A 68 -5.50 2.14 10.70
CA ILE A 68 -5.40 2.91 9.46
C ILE A 68 -4.08 3.67 9.41
N LYS A 69 -3.69 4.25 10.52
CA LYS A 69 -2.43 4.98 10.60
C LYS A 69 -1.25 4.04 10.37
N ASP A 70 -1.29 2.87 10.97
CA ASP A 70 -0.23 1.87 10.81
C ASP A 70 -0.15 1.40 9.37
N VAL A 71 -1.28 1.11 8.74
CA VAL A 71 -1.32 0.72 7.34
C VAL A 71 -0.74 1.82 6.45
N LYS A 72 -1.07 3.07 6.71
CA LYS A 72 -0.53 4.19 5.92
C LYS A 72 0.98 4.31 6.08
N MET A 73 1.50 4.10 7.29
CA MET A 73 2.94 4.12 7.49
C MET A 73 3.62 2.98 6.73
N LEU A 74 2.99 1.80 6.71
CA LEU A 74 3.50 0.67 5.95
C LEU A 74 3.49 0.96 4.44
N ILE A 75 2.47 1.67 3.96
CA ILE A 75 2.43 2.07 2.56
C ILE A 75 3.60 3.00 2.23
N ILE A 76 3.93 3.93 3.11
CA ILE A 76 5.08 4.79 2.92
C ILE A 76 6.37 3.98 2.85
N LEU A 77 6.51 2.99 3.72
CA LEU A 77 7.66 2.10 3.68
C LEU A 77 7.71 1.32 2.37
N ASP A 78 6.58 0.92 1.84
CA ASP A 78 6.52 0.27 0.53
C ASP A 78 7.01 1.21 -0.58
N PHE A 79 6.63 2.49 -0.55
CA PHE A 79 7.13 3.48 -1.49
C PHE A 79 8.66 3.58 -1.43
N ILE A 80 9.21 3.68 -0.21
CA ILE A 80 10.64 3.81 -0.03
C ILE A 80 11.36 2.58 -0.55
N ARG A 81 10.85 1.41 -0.23
CA ARG A 81 11.45 0.15 -0.65
C ARG A 81 11.46 0.02 -2.16
N VAL A 82 10.33 0.35 -2.80
CA VAL A 82 10.24 0.24 -4.25
C VAL A 82 11.10 1.29 -4.93
N LEU A 83 11.17 2.50 -4.41
CA LEU A 83 12.04 3.55 -4.96
C LEU A 83 13.51 3.12 -4.94
N ASP A 84 13.91 2.40 -3.90
CA ASP A 84 15.30 2.00 -3.72
C ASP A 84 15.82 1.12 -4.87
N TYR A 85 14.97 0.26 -5.41
CA TYR A 85 15.40 -0.61 -6.49
C TYR A 85 14.84 -0.24 -7.87
N THR A 86 14.09 0.84 -7.98
CA THR A 86 13.54 1.26 -9.26
C THR A 86 14.59 2.02 -10.06
N LYS A 87 14.75 1.64 -11.32
CA LYS A 87 15.79 2.20 -12.17
C LYS A 87 15.28 3.10 -13.27
N LYS A 88 14.06 2.87 -13.74
CA LYS A 88 13.53 3.68 -14.83
C LYS A 88 13.12 5.05 -14.35
N SER A 89 13.59 6.08 -15.05
CA SER A 89 13.30 7.46 -14.69
C SER A 89 11.82 7.77 -14.61
N ASP A 90 11.03 7.25 -15.54
CA ASP A 90 9.59 7.49 -15.57
C ASP A 90 8.90 6.85 -14.36
N ASP A 91 9.35 5.66 -13.98
CA ASP A 91 8.80 4.96 -12.81
C ASP A 91 9.14 5.71 -11.53
N ILE A 92 10.35 6.24 -11.44
CA ILE A 92 10.78 7.03 -10.29
C ILE A 92 9.91 8.29 -10.17
N LYS A 93 9.65 8.96 -11.27
CA LYS A 93 8.81 10.16 -11.29
C LYS A 93 7.39 9.82 -10.85
N LEU A 94 6.85 8.71 -11.33
CA LEU A 94 5.53 8.26 -10.95
C LEU A 94 5.46 8.00 -9.45
N LEU A 95 6.42 7.25 -8.92
CA LEU A 95 6.46 6.94 -7.50
C LEU A 95 6.56 8.19 -6.64
N LYS A 96 7.43 9.12 -7.01
CA LYS A 96 7.59 10.37 -6.27
C LYS A 96 6.33 11.20 -6.25
N LYS A 97 5.65 11.27 -7.39
CA LYS A 97 4.41 12.02 -7.48
C LYS A 97 3.33 11.39 -6.60
N LYS A 98 3.19 10.08 -6.66
CA LYS A 98 2.19 9.38 -5.88
C LYS A 98 2.52 9.43 -4.39
N LEU A 99 3.78 9.31 -4.03
CA LEU A 99 4.20 9.40 -2.63
C LEU A 99 3.88 10.79 -2.06
N LYS A 100 4.17 11.84 -2.82
CA LYS A 100 3.89 13.19 -2.36
C LYS A 100 2.40 13.37 -2.12
N HIS A 101 1.57 12.94 -3.06
CA HIS A 101 0.12 13.04 -2.92
C HIS A 101 -0.37 12.25 -1.70
N PHE A 102 0.14 11.05 -1.53
CA PHE A 102 -0.23 10.19 -0.41
C PHE A 102 0.17 10.82 0.91
N TYR A 103 1.39 11.34 0.99
CA TYR A 103 1.90 11.95 2.20
C TYR A 103 1.12 13.21 2.57
N ASP A 104 0.78 14.03 1.58
CA ASP A 104 0.02 15.25 1.81
C ASP A 104 -1.38 14.95 2.40
N ASN A 105 -1.89 13.76 2.17
CA ASN A 105 -3.20 13.35 2.66
C ASN A 105 -3.12 12.31 3.78
N ILE A 106 -1.95 12.14 4.38
CA ILE A 106 -1.73 11.03 5.31
C ILE A 106 -2.62 11.08 6.55
N ASN A 107 -2.99 12.28 6.98
CA ASN A 107 -3.82 12.43 8.17
C ASN A 107 -5.31 12.38 7.87
N ASN A 108 -5.69 12.26 6.62
CA ASN A 108 -7.09 12.15 6.24
C ASN A 108 -7.47 10.68 6.08
N PRO A 109 -8.28 10.11 6.99
CA PRO A 109 -8.60 8.69 6.93
C PRO A 109 -9.40 8.30 5.69
N LEU A 110 -10.00 9.27 5.00
CA LEU A 110 -10.82 9.01 3.83
C LEU A 110 -10.03 9.12 2.53
N ARG A 111 -8.73 9.47 2.59
CA ARG A 111 -7.91 9.61 1.40
C ARG A 111 -6.65 8.76 1.48
N TRP A 112 -6.46 7.97 0.46
CA TRP A 112 -5.33 7.06 0.37
C TRP A 112 -4.67 7.14 -1.01
#